data_d296e9bbf07200f02d3760e4e83219be
#
_entry.id   d296e9bbf07200f02d3760e4e83219be
#
_cell.length_a   1.000
_cell.length_b   1.000
_cell.length_c   1.000
_cell.angle_alpha   90.00
_cell.angle_beta   90.00
_cell.angle_gamma   90.00
#
_symmetry.space_group_name_H-M   'P 1'
#
loop_
_entity.id
_entity.type
_entity.pdbx_description
1 polymer ?
#
loop_
_entity_poly.entity_id
_entity_poly.type
_entity_poly.pdbx_seq_one_letter_code
_entity_poly.pdbx_strand_id
1 'polypeptide(L)'
;MITEEQIEQYHLEGYTIVENVFADNELDPVLNEFEEIVNEFAERAFINKKIKNKYENENVFKRLAKIESEFQGSSVLIHHKGELKPNLAKLWGSKKILDIVEKWVGPDISGHPVWNIRSKTPNTVRMTVPWHQDSAYLVEGAEKTIQPAAWIPFLDVNKKNG
;
A
#
# COMPACT_ATOMS: atom_id res chain seq x y z
N MET A 1 -2.85 -1.89 -20.81
CA MET A 1 -1.45 -2.38 -21.02
C MET A 1 -0.53 -1.19 -20.94
N ILE A 2 0.67 -1.37 -20.40
CA ILE A 2 1.69 -0.32 -20.35
C ILE A 2 2.20 0.02 -21.76
N THR A 3 2.48 1.30 -22.05
CA THR A 3 2.99 1.78 -23.33
C THR A 3 4.52 1.92 -23.32
N GLU A 4 5.12 2.01 -24.49
CA GLU A 4 6.58 2.25 -24.60
C GLU A 4 6.99 3.58 -23.96
N GLU A 5 6.17 4.64 -24.10
CA GLU A 5 6.41 5.94 -23.48
C GLU A 5 6.40 5.84 -21.94
N GLN A 6 5.50 5.00 -21.37
CA GLN A 6 5.46 4.76 -19.94
C GLN A 6 6.69 3.97 -19.44
N ILE A 7 7.18 3.04 -20.25
CA ILE A 7 8.43 2.32 -19.95
C ILE A 7 9.62 3.28 -19.96
N GLU A 8 9.71 4.15 -20.99
CA GLU A 8 10.76 5.17 -21.09
C GLU A 8 10.68 6.17 -19.94
N GLN A 9 9.47 6.64 -19.60
CA GLN A 9 9.25 7.54 -18.46
C GLN A 9 9.79 6.94 -17.16
N TYR A 10 9.54 5.67 -16.91
CA TYR A 10 10.05 5.00 -15.71
C TYR A 10 11.59 5.04 -15.65
N HIS A 11 12.28 4.82 -16.77
CA HIS A 11 13.74 4.89 -16.81
C HIS A 11 14.29 6.30 -16.63
N LEU A 12 13.59 7.31 -17.14
CA LEU A 12 14.03 8.71 -17.09
C LEU A 12 13.70 9.39 -15.76
N GLU A 13 12.49 9.12 -15.23
CA GLU A 13 11.93 9.84 -14.08
C GLU A 13 11.88 9.00 -12.80
N GLY A 14 12.12 7.68 -12.90
CA GLY A 14 12.05 6.74 -11.78
C GLY A 14 10.63 6.34 -11.38
N TYR A 15 9.60 6.76 -12.11
CA TYR A 15 8.21 6.35 -11.91
C TYR A 15 7.41 6.43 -13.20
N THR A 16 6.29 5.70 -13.24
CA THR A 16 5.24 5.87 -14.23
C THR A 16 3.88 5.57 -13.60
N ILE A 17 2.80 6.03 -14.23
CA ILE A 17 1.44 5.78 -13.78
C ILE A 17 0.74 4.94 -14.85
N VAL A 18 0.23 3.79 -14.44
CA VAL A 18 -0.57 2.90 -15.31
C VAL A 18 -1.99 2.91 -14.81
N GLU A 19 -2.88 3.50 -15.57
CA GLU A 19 -4.29 3.64 -15.21
C GLU A 19 -5.11 2.40 -15.57
N ASN A 20 -6.25 2.21 -14.90
CA ASN A 20 -7.24 1.17 -15.21
C ASN A 20 -6.68 -0.26 -15.21
N VAL A 21 -5.70 -0.55 -14.34
CA VAL A 21 -5.13 -1.91 -14.19
C VAL A 21 -6.16 -2.86 -13.59
N PHE A 22 -6.88 -2.39 -12.58
CA PHE A 22 -7.93 -3.14 -11.89
C PHE A 22 -9.29 -2.47 -12.10
N ALA A 23 -10.34 -3.27 -12.25
CA ALA A 23 -11.70 -2.79 -12.08
C ALA A 23 -12.01 -2.65 -10.57
N ASP A 24 -12.93 -1.76 -10.20
CA ASP A 24 -13.25 -1.47 -8.79
C ASP A 24 -13.59 -2.73 -7.99
N ASN A 25 -14.40 -3.62 -8.57
CA ASN A 25 -14.81 -4.87 -7.93
C ASN A 25 -13.69 -5.90 -7.73
N GLU A 26 -12.57 -5.75 -8.42
CA GLU A 26 -11.40 -6.64 -8.24
C GLU A 26 -10.61 -6.28 -6.97
N LEU A 27 -10.74 -5.05 -6.47
CA LEU A 27 -10.09 -4.58 -5.25
C LEU A 27 -10.96 -4.75 -4.00
N ASP A 28 -12.28 -4.94 -4.16
CA ASP A 28 -13.22 -5.11 -3.04
C ASP A 28 -12.81 -6.22 -2.05
N PRO A 29 -12.36 -7.42 -2.49
CA PRO A 29 -11.93 -8.47 -1.56
C PRO A 29 -10.73 -8.06 -0.69
N VAL A 30 -9.82 -7.24 -1.23
CA VAL A 30 -8.68 -6.72 -0.46
C VAL A 30 -9.12 -5.62 0.48
N LEU A 31 -10.06 -4.78 0.06
CA LEU A 31 -10.64 -3.74 0.91
C LEU A 31 -11.36 -4.35 2.12
N ASN A 32 -12.10 -5.44 1.92
CA ASN A 32 -12.73 -6.18 3.02
C ASN A 32 -11.69 -6.72 4.01
N GLU A 33 -10.54 -7.21 3.54
CA GLU A 33 -9.44 -7.63 4.43
C GLU A 33 -8.83 -6.44 5.20
N PHE A 34 -8.77 -5.26 4.61
CA PHE A 34 -8.38 -4.05 5.35
C PHE A 34 -9.40 -3.67 6.42
N GLU A 35 -10.69 -3.82 6.14
CA GLU A 35 -11.74 -3.62 7.15
C GLU A 35 -11.60 -4.59 8.32
N GLU A 36 -11.29 -5.86 8.07
CA GLU A 36 -11.01 -6.85 9.12
C GLU A 36 -9.80 -6.44 9.97
N ILE A 37 -8.69 -6.04 9.33
CA ILE A 37 -7.48 -5.59 10.04
C ILE A 37 -7.78 -4.38 10.94
N VAL A 38 -8.49 -3.40 10.41
CA VAL A 38 -8.87 -2.20 11.19
C VAL A 38 -9.87 -2.55 12.29
N ASN A 39 -10.78 -3.49 12.04
CA ASN A 39 -11.74 -3.97 13.04
C ASN A 39 -11.03 -4.64 14.23
N GLU A 40 -10.14 -5.59 13.96
CA GLU A 40 -9.35 -6.24 15.00
C GLU A 40 -8.47 -5.27 15.79
N PHE A 41 -7.91 -4.26 15.11
CA PHE A 41 -7.14 -3.21 15.77
C PHE A 41 -8.02 -2.36 16.69
N ALA A 42 -9.19 -1.91 16.19
CA ALA A 42 -10.14 -1.10 16.95
C ALA A 42 -10.64 -1.83 18.21
N GLU A 43 -10.95 -3.12 18.10
CA GLU A 43 -11.35 -3.94 19.24
C GLU A 43 -10.28 -3.94 20.33
N ARG A 44 -9.04 -4.24 19.97
CA ARG A 44 -7.91 -4.24 20.92
C ARG A 44 -7.65 -2.88 21.51
N ALA A 45 -7.70 -1.83 20.70
CA ALA A 45 -7.50 -0.45 21.16
C ALA A 45 -8.62 -0.01 22.12
N PHE A 46 -9.87 -0.41 21.88
CA PHE A 46 -11.00 -0.13 22.77
C PHE A 46 -10.90 -0.86 24.10
N ILE A 47 -10.61 -2.17 24.09
CA ILE A 47 -10.42 -2.98 25.30
C ILE A 47 -9.27 -2.39 26.15
N ASN A 48 -8.19 -1.95 25.53
CA ASN A 48 -7.05 -1.33 26.20
C ASN A 48 -7.26 0.17 26.52
N LYS A 49 -8.46 0.70 26.36
CA LYS A 49 -8.84 2.10 26.65
C LYS A 49 -7.98 3.14 25.92
N LYS A 50 -7.49 2.79 24.73
CA LYS A 50 -6.73 3.71 23.86
C LYS A 50 -7.66 4.58 23.00
N ILE A 51 -8.87 4.09 22.72
CA ILE A 51 -9.94 4.80 22.03
C ILE A 51 -11.23 4.67 22.83
N LYS A 52 -12.12 5.67 22.70
CA LYS A 52 -13.43 5.71 23.38
C LYS A 52 -14.55 5.10 22.54
N ASN A 53 -14.33 5.01 21.23
CA ASN A 53 -15.32 4.50 20.29
C ASN A 53 -14.62 3.63 19.22
N LYS A 54 -15.28 2.54 18.80
CA LYS A 54 -14.77 1.65 17.74
C LYS A 54 -15.09 2.13 16.32
N TYR A 55 -15.98 3.12 16.18
CA TYR A 55 -16.41 3.72 14.91
C TYR A 55 -16.87 2.71 13.85
N GLU A 56 -17.64 1.69 14.25
CA GLU A 56 -18.06 0.56 13.41
C GLU A 56 -18.97 0.97 12.25
N ASN A 57 -19.67 2.10 12.37
CA ASN A 57 -20.58 2.63 11.35
C ASN A 57 -19.87 3.46 10.26
N GLU A 58 -18.57 3.60 10.35
CA GLU A 58 -17.79 4.34 9.37
C GLU A 58 -17.11 3.37 8.39
N ASN A 59 -16.91 3.81 7.14
CA ASN A 59 -16.07 3.05 6.22
C ASN A 59 -14.61 3.00 6.72
N VAL A 60 -13.84 2.04 6.26
CA VAL A 60 -12.48 1.77 6.74
C VAL A 60 -11.57 2.99 6.76
N PHE A 61 -11.67 3.87 5.76
CA PHE A 61 -10.82 5.06 5.64
C PHE A 61 -11.16 6.12 6.69
N LYS A 62 -12.44 6.45 6.85
CA LYS A 62 -12.91 7.39 7.88
C LYS A 62 -12.71 6.82 9.28
N ARG A 63 -12.96 5.51 9.43
CA ARG A 63 -12.77 4.80 10.68
C ARG A 63 -11.33 4.91 11.17
N LEU A 64 -10.36 4.61 10.31
CA LEU A 64 -8.94 4.70 10.67
C LEU A 64 -8.52 6.13 11.00
N ALA A 65 -9.02 7.13 10.26
CA ALA A 65 -8.74 8.53 10.56
C ALA A 65 -9.27 8.97 11.94
N LYS A 66 -10.47 8.50 12.33
CA LYS A 66 -11.04 8.75 13.67
C LYS A 66 -10.26 8.03 14.77
N ILE A 67 -9.86 6.78 14.54
CA ILE A 67 -9.01 6.02 15.47
C ILE A 67 -7.67 6.75 15.68
N GLU A 68 -7.03 7.17 14.60
CA GLU A 68 -5.76 7.93 14.66
C GLU A 68 -5.89 9.23 15.45
N SER A 69 -7.03 9.93 15.34
CA SER A 69 -7.27 11.17 16.09
C SER A 69 -7.34 10.97 17.60
N GLU A 70 -7.80 9.80 18.07
CA GLU A 70 -7.82 9.44 19.50
C GLU A 70 -6.54 8.73 19.94
N PHE A 71 -5.99 7.89 19.07
CA PHE A 71 -4.79 7.10 19.34
C PHE A 71 -3.74 7.36 18.28
N GLN A 72 -2.96 8.42 18.46
CA GLN A 72 -1.89 8.82 17.54
C GLN A 72 -0.86 7.70 17.36
N GLY A 73 -0.54 7.39 16.10
CA GLY A 73 0.36 6.32 15.71
C GLY A 73 -0.34 4.99 15.42
N SER A 74 -1.65 4.92 15.49
CA SER A 74 -2.44 3.73 15.15
C SER A 74 -2.20 3.26 13.71
N SER A 75 -2.10 4.18 12.75
CA SER A 75 -1.77 3.89 11.36
C SER A 75 -0.39 3.24 11.20
N VAL A 76 0.59 3.68 11.99
CA VAL A 76 1.93 3.08 12.02
C VAL A 76 1.89 1.67 12.60
N LEU A 77 1.12 1.45 13.66
CA LEU A 77 0.96 0.12 14.26
C LEU A 77 0.28 -0.88 13.31
N ILE A 78 -0.71 -0.42 12.54
CA ILE A 78 -1.35 -1.25 11.51
C ILE A 78 -0.36 -1.59 10.39
N HIS A 79 0.43 -0.62 9.94
CA HIS A 79 1.48 -0.83 8.95
C HIS A 79 2.50 -1.91 9.40
N HIS A 80 2.95 -1.85 10.65
CA HIS A 80 3.92 -2.79 11.20
C HIS A 80 3.35 -4.18 11.53
N LYS A 81 2.03 -4.36 11.55
CA LYS A 81 1.43 -5.66 11.84
C LYS A 81 1.82 -6.73 10.81
N GLY A 82 2.02 -6.34 9.56
CA GLY A 82 2.63 -7.18 8.53
C GLY A 82 1.85 -8.46 8.19
N GLU A 83 0.52 -8.47 8.36
CA GLU A 83 -0.29 -9.64 8.07
C GLU A 83 -0.66 -9.73 6.60
N LEU A 84 -0.15 -10.75 5.92
CA LEU A 84 -0.50 -11.02 4.52
C LEU A 84 -1.79 -11.85 4.45
N LYS A 85 -2.91 -11.18 4.29
CA LYS A 85 -4.22 -11.81 4.08
C LYS A 85 -4.30 -12.47 2.69
N PRO A 86 -5.18 -13.47 2.48
CA PRO A 86 -5.23 -14.24 1.23
C PRO A 86 -5.50 -13.42 -0.03
N ASN A 87 -6.41 -12.44 0.01
CA ASN A 87 -6.71 -11.61 -1.16
C ASN A 87 -5.62 -10.58 -1.42
N LEU A 88 -4.99 -10.05 -0.37
CA LEU A 88 -3.81 -9.20 -0.49
C LEU A 88 -2.64 -9.98 -1.12
N ALA A 89 -2.45 -11.26 -0.74
CA ALA A 89 -1.45 -12.13 -1.37
C ALA A 89 -1.75 -12.37 -2.87
N LYS A 90 -3.03 -12.57 -3.22
CA LYS A 90 -3.45 -12.69 -4.63
C LYS A 90 -3.23 -11.40 -5.41
N LEU A 91 -3.50 -10.24 -4.79
CA LEU A 91 -3.24 -8.95 -5.43
C LEU A 91 -1.74 -8.76 -5.66
N TRP A 92 -0.91 -9.03 -4.66
CA TRP A 92 0.55 -8.93 -4.75
C TRP A 92 1.15 -9.79 -5.88
N GLY A 93 0.66 -11.01 -6.06
CA GLY A 93 1.06 -11.93 -7.14
C GLY A 93 0.16 -11.89 -8.37
N SER A 94 -0.64 -10.83 -8.58
CA SER A 94 -1.59 -10.81 -9.69
C SER A 94 -0.88 -10.75 -11.04
N LYS A 95 -1.41 -11.51 -12.00
CA LYS A 95 -0.90 -11.50 -13.39
C LYS A 95 -0.86 -10.09 -13.99
N LYS A 96 -1.80 -9.23 -13.67
CA LYS A 96 -1.86 -7.85 -14.16
C LYS A 96 -0.65 -7.02 -13.72
N ILE A 97 -0.21 -7.18 -12.46
CA ILE A 97 1.00 -6.52 -11.95
C ILE A 97 2.23 -7.14 -12.60
N LEU A 98 2.30 -8.48 -12.66
CA LEU A 98 3.44 -9.20 -13.23
C LEU A 98 3.64 -8.86 -14.71
N ASP A 99 2.58 -8.78 -15.52
CA ASP A 99 2.63 -8.41 -16.94
C ASP A 99 3.18 -6.98 -17.15
N ILE A 100 2.96 -6.08 -16.19
CA ILE A 100 3.51 -4.72 -16.22
C ILE A 100 4.98 -4.76 -15.82
N VAL A 101 5.32 -5.40 -14.70
CA VAL A 101 6.68 -5.46 -14.15
C VAL A 101 7.64 -6.18 -15.09
N GLU A 102 7.18 -7.23 -15.79
CA GLU A 102 7.94 -7.97 -16.78
C GLU A 102 8.58 -7.07 -17.85
N LYS A 103 7.96 -5.92 -18.16
CA LYS A 103 8.47 -4.98 -19.16
C LYS A 103 9.79 -4.32 -18.78
N TRP A 104 10.12 -4.29 -17.48
CA TRP A 104 11.39 -3.75 -16.98
C TRP A 104 12.38 -4.83 -16.56
N VAL A 105 11.91 -5.93 -15.95
CA VAL A 105 12.78 -6.93 -15.34
C VAL A 105 12.91 -8.22 -16.16
N GLY A 106 12.11 -8.37 -17.22
CA GLY A 106 12.03 -9.61 -18.01
C GLY A 106 11.15 -10.67 -17.35
N PRO A 107 11.07 -11.88 -17.94
CA PRO A 107 10.09 -12.90 -17.55
C PRO A 107 10.45 -13.60 -16.22
N ASP A 108 11.68 -13.55 -15.77
CA ASP A 108 12.13 -14.18 -14.54
C ASP A 108 11.98 -13.20 -13.37
N ILE A 109 10.75 -13.06 -12.88
CA ILE A 109 10.41 -12.11 -11.81
C ILE A 109 10.59 -12.76 -10.45
N SER A 110 11.44 -12.17 -9.61
CA SER A 110 11.58 -12.53 -8.21
C SER A 110 10.81 -11.54 -7.33
N GLY A 111 9.82 -12.02 -6.59
CA GLY A 111 9.06 -11.18 -5.67
C GLY A 111 9.83 -10.90 -4.38
N HIS A 112 10.06 -9.62 -4.06
CA HIS A 112 10.61 -9.25 -2.77
C HIS A 112 9.56 -9.51 -1.67
N PRO A 113 9.91 -10.11 -0.52
CA PRO A 113 8.94 -10.52 0.50
C PRO A 113 8.34 -9.34 1.30
N VAL A 114 8.76 -8.13 1.03
CA VAL A 114 8.23 -6.93 1.69
C VAL A 114 7.06 -6.36 0.90
N TRP A 115 5.94 -6.28 1.55
CA TRP A 115 4.73 -5.57 1.11
C TRP A 115 4.20 -4.75 2.28
N ASN A 116 3.53 -3.65 1.99
CA ASN A 116 3.13 -2.71 3.02
C ASN A 116 1.72 -2.18 2.79
N ILE A 117 0.88 -2.20 3.83
CA ILE A 117 -0.32 -1.39 3.87
C ILE A 117 0.08 0.01 4.33
N ARG A 118 0.00 1.00 3.43
CA ARG A 118 0.32 2.40 3.72
C ARG A 118 -0.94 3.18 4.00
N SER A 119 -1.31 3.32 5.25
CA SER A 119 -2.44 4.15 5.66
C SER A 119 -1.99 5.58 5.96
N LYS A 120 -2.30 6.50 5.06
CA LYS A 120 -2.06 7.94 5.26
C LYS A 120 -3.30 8.56 5.90
N THR A 121 -3.21 8.89 7.17
CA THR A 121 -4.27 9.57 7.92
C THR A 121 -4.03 11.07 7.96
N PRO A 122 -5.08 11.91 8.03
CA PRO A 122 -4.94 13.36 8.09
C PRO A 122 -4.01 13.80 9.23
N ASN A 123 -3.16 14.80 8.97
CA ASN A 123 -2.23 15.40 9.93
C ASN A 123 -1.18 14.44 10.52
N THR A 124 -0.90 13.31 9.89
CA THR A 124 0.10 12.35 10.35
C THR A 124 1.40 12.50 9.57
N VAL A 125 2.30 13.36 10.06
CA VAL A 125 3.63 13.60 9.44
C VAL A 125 4.48 12.33 9.37
N ARG A 126 4.34 11.42 10.34
CA ARG A 126 5.12 10.16 10.43
C ARG A 126 4.92 9.22 9.23
N MET A 127 3.84 9.37 8.48
CA MET A 127 3.55 8.55 7.29
C MET A 127 3.96 9.25 5.98
N THR A 128 4.55 10.43 6.06
CA THR A 128 5.15 11.10 4.91
C THR A 128 6.52 10.48 4.64
N VAL A 129 6.66 9.90 3.45
CA VAL A 129 7.93 9.28 3.01
C VAL A 129 8.53 10.18 1.93
N PRO A 130 9.75 10.68 2.11
CA PRO A 130 10.44 11.44 1.07
C PRO A 130 10.78 10.55 -0.13
N TRP A 131 11.11 11.14 -1.25
CA TRP A 131 11.63 10.42 -2.42
C TRP A 131 12.84 9.58 -2.02
N HIS A 132 12.81 8.29 -2.35
CA HIS A 132 13.84 7.33 -2.04
C HIS A 132 13.82 6.17 -3.04
N GLN A 133 14.85 5.34 -2.99
CA GLN A 133 14.90 4.05 -3.65
C GLN A 133 15.01 2.96 -2.58
N ASP A 134 14.18 1.93 -2.67
CA ASP A 134 14.16 0.83 -1.70
C ASP A 134 15.48 0.04 -1.67
N SER A 135 16.25 0.06 -2.78
CA SER A 135 17.59 -0.52 -2.84
C SER A 135 18.54 -0.04 -1.74
N ALA A 136 18.34 1.18 -1.21
CA ALA A 136 19.14 1.72 -0.11
C ALA A 136 18.99 0.94 1.21
N TYR A 137 17.94 0.14 1.35
CA TYR A 137 17.67 -0.69 2.54
C TYR A 137 18.06 -2.16 2.35
N LEU A 138 18.60 -2.51 1.19
CA LEU A 138 18.95 -3.88 0.82
C LEU A 138 20.45 -4.13 0.93
N VAL A 139 20.88 -5.33 0.53
CA VAL A 139 22.29 -5.70 0.53
C VAL A 139 23.08 -4.91 -0.50
N GLU A 140 24.37 -4.78 -0.29
CA GLU A 140 25.30 -4.17 -1.26
C GLU A 140 25.17 -4.82 -2.64
N GLY A 141 25.09 -3.99 -3.68
CA GLY A 141 24.89 -4.43 -5.06
C GLY A 141 23.43 -4.44 -5.53
N ALA A 142 22.45 -4.30 -4.61
CA ALA A 142 21.04 -4.24 -4.97
C ALA A 142 20.71 -3.01 -5.84
N GLU A 143 21.49 -1.94 -5.75
CA GLU A 143 21.37 -0.74 -6.58
C GLU A 143 21.62 -0.99 -8.08
N LYS A 144 22.20 -2.15 -8.42
CA LYS A 144 22.45 -2.58 -9.83
C LYS A 144 21.27 -3.34 -10.42
N THR A 145 20.24 -3.61 -9.64
CA THR A 145 19.06 -4.38 -10.05
C THR A 145 17.86 -3.46 -10.15
N ILE A 146 17.12 -3.52 -11.25
CA ILE A 146 15.85 -2.81 -11.39
C ILE A 146 14.84 -3.43 -10.44
N GLN A 147 14.26 -2.61 -9.55
CA GLN A 147 13.32 -3.03 -8.52
C GLN A 147 12.04 -2.19 -8.57
N PRO A 148 11.10 -2.51 -9.46
CA PRO A 148 9.84 -1.78 -9.54
C PRO A 148 9.00 -2.04 -8.29
N ALA A 149 8.56 -0.98 -7.62
CA ALA A 149 7.58 -1.05 -6.53
C ALA A 149 6.20 -0.65 -7.06
N ALA A 150 5.23 -1.53 -6.95
CA ALA A 150 3.84 -1.23 -7.34
C ALA A 150 3.11 -0.55 -6.17
N TRP A 151 2.69 0.70 -6.36
CA TRP A 151 1.85 1.42 -5.42
C TRP A 151 0.40 1.45 -5.93
N ILE A 152 -0.52 0.84 -5.20
CA ILE A 152 -1.91 0.66 -5.59
C ILE A 152 -2.80 1.46 -4.64
N PRO A 153 -3.35 2.61 -5.05
CA PRO A 153 -4.26 3.39 -4.23
C PRO A 153 -5.65 2.74 -4.18
N PHE A 154 -6.26 2.73 -2.99
CA PHE A 154 -7.63 2.29 -2.75
C PHE A 154 -8.61 3.48 -2.60
N LEU A 155 -8.13 4.69 -2.84
CA LEU A 155 -8.88 5.95 -2.90
C LEU A 155 -8.33 6.79 -4.04
N ASP A 156 -9.14 7.70 -4.54
CA ASP A 156 -8.67 8.73 -5.46
C ASP A 156 -7.57 9.57 -4.80
N VAL A 157 -6.43 9.63 -5.45
CA VAL A 157 -5.24 10.30 -4.93
C VAL A 157 -5.01 11.63 -5.63
N ASN A 158 -4.67 12.63 -4.84
CA ASN A 158 -4.28 13.95 -5.31
C ASN A 158 -3.22 14.57 -4.39
N LYS A 159 -2.74 15.76 -4.70
CA LYS A 159 -1.69 16.46 -3.91
C LYS A 159 -2.02 16.71 -2.43
N LYS A 160 -3.28 16.52 -2.00
CA LYS A 160 -3.69 16.74 -0.60
C LYS A 160 -3.68 15.44 0.23
N ASN A 161 -3.84 14.28 -0.41
CA ASN A 161 -3.96 12.99 0.26
C ASN A 161 -2.98 11.93 -0.24
N GLY A 162 -2.14 12.25 -1.22
CA GLY A 162 -1.13 11.35 -1.79
C GLY A 162 0.27 11.50 -1.23
#